data_0b9225beeab932117b357ca149e09991
#
_entry.id   0b9225beeab932117b357ca149e09991
#
_cell.length_a   1.000
_cell.length_b   1.000
_cell.length_c   1.000
_cell.angle_alpha   90.00
_cell.angle_beta   90.00
_cell.angle_gamma   90.00
#
_symmetry.space_group_name_H-M   'P 1'
#
loop_
_entity.id
_entity.type
_entity.pdbx_description
1 polymer ?
#
loop_
_entity_poly.entity_id
_entity_poly.type
_entity_poly.pdbx_seq_one_letter_code
_entity_poly.pdbx_strand_id
1 'polypeptide(L)'
;MESENYVYKKEIDWSTLMEGFTLPLDNQVIFLRNMENFLQRGQSKIIHFFMNGKTYDAKIVNMNNSVEKRKKDAYQIRYPRNGELSQALQQYFFKSMSYIKMIRESRDPKDRSYIKVPDGLKEYLAIYTTEYEDTFLLEPIAQDDFQVMKKAIQGMRERTVENEIEYEMEDKSSGIEKKLQIVKIRKLNRKIGENLKLLYGYRCQICGQVIGEKYGSHIAEA
;
A
#
# COMPACT_ATOMS: atom_id res chain seq x y z
N MET A 1 7.91 4.17 -13.10
CA MET A 1 8.78 3.37 -12.24
C MET A 1 7.87 2.70 -11.25
N GLU A 2 7.64 1.40 -11.37
CA GLU A 2 6.99 0.63 -10.33
C GLU A 2 7.96 0.58 -9.17
N SER A 3 7.51 0.88 -7.98
CA SER A 3 8.32 0.69 -6.77
C SER A 3 8.61 -0.80 -6.67
N GLU A 4 9.88 -1.21 -6.61
CA GLU A 4 10.28 -2.62 -6.49
C GLU A 4 9.62 -3.31 -5.28
N ASN A 5 9.17 -2.53 -4.32
CA ASN A 5 8.54 -2.97 -3.09
C ASN A 5 7.00 -3.03 -3.14
N TYR A 6 6.37 -2.52 -4.22
CA TYR A 6 4.93 -2.57 -4.35
C TYR A 6 4.45 -3.98 -4.68
N VAL A 7 3.56 -4.53 -3.86
CA VAL A 7 2.98 -5.85 -4.08
C VAL A 7 1.69 -5.73 -4.89
N TYR A 8 0.65 -5.11 -4.32
CA TYR A 8 -0.60 -4.84 -5.04
C TYR A 8 -1.53 -3.94 -4.22
N LYS A 9 -2.60 -3.49 -4.88
CA LYS A 9 -3.68 -2.69 -4.29
C LYS A 9 -4.95 -3.53 -4.21
N LYS A 10 -5.41 -3.78 -3.01
CA LYS A 10 -6.65 -4.52 -2.73
C LYS A 10 -7.82 -3.54 -2.61
N GLU A 11 -8.89 -3.74 -3.38
CA GLU A 11 -10.18 -3.09 -3.12
C GLU A 11 -10.77 -3.61 -1.82
N ILE A 12 -11.29 -2.72 -0.98
CA ILE A 12 -11.87 -3.07 0.31
C ILE A 12 -13.17 -3.82 0.10
N ASP A 13 -13.25 -4.99 0.72
CA ASP A 13 -14.44 -5.83 0.78
C ASP A 13 -14.69 -6.31 2.22
N TRP A 14 -15.81 -6.99 2.44
CA TRP A 14 -16.18 -7.51 3.76
C TRP A 14 -15.10 -8.40 4.38
N SER A 15 -14.53 -9.32 3.61
CA SER A 15 -13.51 -10.23 4.13
C SER A 15 -12.25 -9.49 4.54
N THR A 16 -11.80 -8.51 3.75
CA THR A 16 -10.66 -7.67 4.10
C THR A 16 -10.89 -6.89 5.38
N LEU A 17 -12.10 -6.41 5.64
CA LEU A 17 -12.41 -5.69 6.88
C LEU A 17 -12.50 -6.61 8.10
N MET A 18 -12.89 -7.87 7.92
CA MET A 18 -13.26 -8.73 9.03
C MET A 18 -12.26 -9.84 9.35
N GLU A 19 -11.70 -10.49 8.36
CA GLU A 19 -11.00 -11.78 8.58
C GLU A 19 -9.80 -12.03 7.68
N GLY A 20 -9.62 -11.21 6.62
CA GLY A 20 -8.48 -11.36 5.72
C GLY A 20 -8.82 -11.34 4.24
N PHE A 21 -7.85 -11.69 3.42
CA PHE A 21 -7.97 -11.66 1.96
C PHE A 21 -7.04 -12.68 1.29
N THR A 22 -7.37 -13.05 0.06
CA THR A 22 -6.53 -13.94 -0.75
C THR A 22 -5.56 -13.11 -1.58
N LEU A 23 -4.29 -13.53 -1.62
CA LEU A 23 -3.27 -12.93 -2.48
C LEU A 23 -3.52 -13.34 -3.94
N PRO A 24 -3.61 -12.39 -4.89
CA PRO A 24 -3.69 -12.71 -6.31
C PRO A 24 -2.45 -13.49 -6.77
N LEU A 25 -2.62 -14.45 -7.68
CA LEU A 25 -1.55 -15.34 -8.13
C LEU A 25 -0.32 -14.60 -8.64
N ASP A 26 -0.54 -13.54 -9.42
CA ASP A 26 0.54 -12.77 -10.04
C ASP A 26 1.37 -11.97 -9.01
N ASN A 27 0.80 -11.67 -7.86
CA ASN A 27 1.45 -10.90 -6.80
C ASN A 27 2.07 -11.80 -5.70
N GLN A 28 1.78 -13.10 -5.70
CA GLN A 28 2.31 -14.02 -4.69
C GLN A 28 3.83 -14.08 -4.70
N VAL A 29 4.45 -14.06 -5.89
CA VAL A 29 5.91 -14.15 -6.03
C VAL A 29 6.59 -12.97 -5.34
N ILE A 30 6.07 -11.75 -5.52
CA ILE A 30 6.64 -10.54 -4.90
C ILE A 30 6.46 -10.61 -3.38
N PHE A 31 5.25 -10.98 -2.93
CA PHE A 31 4.96 -11.10 -1.50
C PHE A 31 5.85 -12.15 -0.82
N LEU A 32 6.00 -13.33 -1.43
CA LEU A 32 6.75 -14.43 -0.85
C LEU A 32 8.27 -14.19 -0.84
N ARG A 33 8.80 -13.30 -1.68
CA ARG A 33 10.23 -12.91 -1.63
C ARG A 33 10.64 -12.28 -0.30
N ASN A 34 9.68 -11.65 0.39
CA ASN A 34 9.90 -11.02 1.70
C ASN A 34 9.73 -11.99 2.87
N MET A 35 9.53 -13.26 2.60
CA MET A 35 9.35 -14.28 3.62
C MET A 35 10.62 -15.12 3.77
N GLU A 36 11.01 -15.36 5.03
CA GLU A 36 12.16 -16.19 5.38
C GLU A 36 12.06 -17.62 4.82
N ASN A 37 10.89 -18.22 4.91
CA ASN A 37 10.68 -19.61 4.54
C ASN A 37 9.47 -19.81 3.64
N PHE A 38 9.61 -20.71 2.68
CA PHE A 38 8.52 -21.12 1.79
C PHE A 38 7.51 -21.98 2.53
N LEU A 39 6.23 -21.66 2.44
CA LEU A 39 5.16 -22.41 3.07
C LEU A 39 4.65 -23.52 2.15
N GLN A 40 4.70 -24.76 2.61
CA GLN A 40 4.03 -25.88 1.93
C GLN A 40 2.51 -25.78 2.09
N ARG A 41 1.76 -26.51 1.27
CA ARG A 41 0.30 -26.58 1.36
C ARG A 41 -0.15 -27.03 2.75
N GLY A 42 -1.10 -26.33 3.31
CA GLY A 42 -1.60 -26.56 4.67
C GLY A 42 -0.79 -25.88 5.76
N GLN A 43 0.39 -25.36 5.45
CA GLN A 43 1.20 -24.64 6.43
C GLN A 43 0.76 -23.18 6.56
N SER A 44 1.12 -22.60 7.70
CA SER A 44 0.86 -21.20 7.99
C SER A 44 1.99 -20.61 8.83
N LYS A 45 2.19 -19.30 8.71
CA LYS A 45 3.19 -18.52 9.46
C LYS A 45 2.58 -17.21 9.93
N ILE A 46 3.08 -16.67 11.03
CA ILE A 46 2.76 -15.31 11.46
C ILE A 46 3.59 -14.35 10.62
N ILE A 47 2.95 -13.29 10.19
CA ILE A 47 3.55 -12.16 9.49
C ILE A 47 3.13 -10.87 10.20
N HIS A 48 3.90 -9.82 9.99
CA HIS A 48 3.69 -8.53 10.62
C HIS A 48 3.28 -7.48 9.59
N PHE A 49 2.24 -6.73 9.89
CA PHE A 49 1.80 -5.59 9.11
C PHE A 49 2.08 -4.30 9.86
N PHE A 50 2.85 -3.43 9.26
CA PHE A 50 3.06 -2.08 9.77
C PHE A 50 2.07 -1.11 9.09
N MET A 51 1.29 -0.39 9.87
CA MET A 51 0.30 0.58 9.39
C MET A 51 0.17 1.73 10.38
N ASN A 52 0.41 2.96 9.92
CA ASN A 52 0.24 4.18 10.73
C ASN A 52 1.00 4.17 12.07
N GLY A 53 2.25 3.74 12.05
CA GLY A 53 3.11 3.73 13.23
C GLY A 53 2.86 2.57 14.20
N LYS A 54 1.98 1.62 13.85
CA LYS A 54 1.69 0.45 14.68
C LYS A 54 1.90 -0.85 13.90
N THR A 55 2.41 -1.86 14.57
CA THR A 55 2.55 -3.22 14.03
C THR A 55 1.36 -4.08 14.43
N TYR A 56 0.88 -4.90 13.51
CA TYR A 56 -0.24 -5.82 13.68
C TYR A 56 0.15 -7.20 13.22
N ASP A 57 -0.21 -8.22 13.99
CA ASP A 57 0.01 -9.61 13.62
C ASP A 57 -1.11 -10.13 12.72
N ALA A 58 -0.71 -10.87 11.71
CA ALA A 58 -1.60 -11.62 10.84
C ALA A 58 -0.99 -13.00 10.55
N LYS A 59 -1.79 -13.90 9.99
CA LYS A 59 -1.34 -15.23 9.61
C LYS A 59 -1.43 -15.38 8.10
N ILE A 60 -0.31 -15.71 7.45
CA ILE A 60 -0.36 -16.19 6.07
C ILE A 60 -0.55 -17.71 6.07
N VAL A 61 -1.43 -18.19 5.21
CA VAL A 61 -1.77 -19.61 5.07
C VAL A 61 -1.65 -20.01 3.62
N ASN A 62 -0.85 -21.04 3.32
CA ASN A 62 -0.94 -21.71 2.03
C ASN A 62 -2.07 -22.74 2.10
N MET A 63 -3.14 -22.51 1.34
CA MET A 63 -4.38 -23.28 1.43
C MET A 63 -4.16 -24.74 1.06
N ASN A 64 -4.66 -25.64 1.92
CA ASN A 64 -4.63 -27.08 1.67
C ASN A 64 -5.73 -27.50 0.67
N ASN A 65 -5.58 -27.08 -0.59
CA ASN A 65 -6.46 -27.52 -1.68
C ASN A 65 -5.87 -28.75 -2.35
N SER A 66 -6.70 -29.76 -2.67
CA SER A 66 -6.22 -30.90 -3.44
C SER A 66 -5.65 -30.43 -4.78
N VAL A 67 -4.59 -31.08 -5.25
CA VAL A 67 -3.93 -30.77 -6.54
C VAL A 67 -4.92 -30.88 -7.70
N GLU A 68 -5.88 -31.79 -7.60
CA GLU A 68 -6.97 -31.97 -8.59
C GLU A 68 -7.87 -30.74 -8.72
N LYS A 69 -8.14 -30.05 -7.59
CA LYS A 69 -8.98 -28.86 -7.57
C LYS A 69 -8.21 -27.59 -7.90
N ARG A 70 -6.92 -27.52 -7.56
CA ARG A 70 -6.08 -26.33 -7.77
C ARG A 70 -4.62 -26.71 -8.01
N LYS A 71 -4.17 -26.54 -9.24
CA LYS A 71 -2.77 -26.81 -9.64
C LYS A 71 -1.77 -25.84 -8.99
N LYS A 72 -2.15 -24.58 -8.80
CA LYS A 72 -1.30 -23.54 -8.21
C LYS A 72 -1.61 -23.35 -6.72
N ASP A 73 -0.60 -22.97 -5.96
CA ASP A 73 -0.76 -22.61 -4.56
C ASP A 73 -1.64 -21.36 -4.39
N ALA A 74 -2.31 -21.30 -3.26
CA ALA A 74 -3.20 -20.19 -2.94
C ALA A 74 -2.91 -19.71 -1.52
N TYR A 75 -2.40 -18.49 -1.42
CA TYR A 75 -2.07 -17.89 -0.15
C TYR A 75 -3.18 -16.95 0.32
N GLN A 76 -3.56 -17.09 1.57
CA GLN A 76 -4.52 -16.22 2.26
C GLN A 76 -3.87 -15.55 3.45
N ILE A 77 -4.11 -14.25 3.58
CA ILE A 77 -3.85 -13.52 4.81
C ILE A 77 -5.09 -13.63 5.68
N ARG A 78 -4.90 -13.98 6.96
CA ARG A 78 -5.96 -14.15 7.95
C ARG A 78 -5.64 -13.43 9.24
N TYR A 79 -6.63 -12.84 9.85
CA TYR A 79 -6.57 -12.22 11.17
C TYR A 79 -7.92 -12.37 11.90
N PRO A 80 -7.95 -12.28 13.23
CA PRO A 80 -9.19 -12.38 14.00
C PRO A 80 -10.18 -11.29 13.63
N ARG A 81 -11.46 -11.65 13.47
CA ARG A 81 -12.54 -10.74 13.09
C ARG A 81 -12.64 -9.49 13.98
N ASN A 82 -12.40 -9.62 15.26
CA ASN A 82 -12.43 -8.51 16.23
C ASN A 82 -11.01 -8.18 16.73
N GLY A 83 -9.97 -8.62 15.99
CA GLY A 83 -8.60 -8.32 16.32
C GLY A 83 -8.24 -6.88 16.01
N GLU A 84 -7.10 -6.44 16.52
CA GLU A 84 -6.63 -5.05 16.38
C GLU A 84 -6.53 -4.59 14.93
N LEU A 85 -6.01 -5.44 14.02
CA LEU A 85 -5.91 -5.10 12.60
C LEU A 85 -7.30 -4.93 11.97
N SER A 86 -8.23 -5.85 12.24
CA SER A 86 -9.61 -5.75 11.75
C SER A 86 -10.29 -4.46 12.22
N GLN A 87 -10.15 -4.12 13.50
CA GLN A 87 -10.70 -2.88 14.06
C GLN A 87 -10.07 -1.63 13.41
N ALA A 88 -8.76 -1.62 13.25
CA ALA A 88 -8.06 -0.51 12.61
C ALA A 88 -8.49 -0.32 11.15
N LEU A 89 -8.63 -1.41 10.38
CA LEU A 89 -9.11 -1.36 8.99
C LEU A 89 -10.56 -0.85 8.91
N GLN A 90 -11.44 -1.27 9.82
CA GLN A 90 -12.83 -0.80 9.87
C GLN A 90 -12.92 0.70 10.19
N GLN A 91 -12.07 1.20 11.07
CA GLN A 91 -12.00 2.63 11.38
C GLN A 91 -11.50 3.45 10.20
N TYR A 92 -10.46 2.97 9.53
CA TYR A 92 -9.89 3.64 8.36
C TYR A 92 -10.84 3.68 7.18
N PHE A 93 -11.45 2.55 6.87
CA PHE A 93 -12.32 2.36 5.72
C PHE A 93 -13.80 2.50 6.10
N PHE A 94 -14.10 3.53 6.87
CA PHE A 94 -15.44 3.75 7.42
C PHE A 94 -16.53 3.86 6.34
N LYS A 95 -16.22 4.47 5.18
CA LYS A 95 -17.18 4.65 4.08
C LYS A 95 -17.53 3.32 3.43
N SER A 96 -16.53 2.53 3.04
CA SER A 96 -16.73 1.17 2.53
C SER A 96 -17.42 0.28 3.55
N MET A 97 -16.99 0.35 4.82
CA MET A 97 -17.57 -0.43 5.91
C MET A 97 -19.05 -0.12 6.12
N SER A 98 -19.41 1.15 6.21
CA SER A 98 -20.81 1.59 6.40
C SER A 98 -21.69 1.14 5.25
N TYR A 99 -21.25 1.31 4.01
CA TYR A 99 -21.98 0.87 2.83
C TYR A 99 -22.18 -0.66 2.81
N ILE A 100 -21.09 -1.43 3.02
CA ILE A 100 -21.13 -2.89 2.99
C ILE A 100 -22.05 -3.41 4.11
N LYS A 101 -21.99 -2.81 5.30
CA LYS A 101 -22.84 -3.17 6.44
C LYS A 101 -24.32 -2.92 6.12
N MET A 102 -24.65 -1.76 5.62
CA MET A 102 -26.03 -1.40 5.21
C MET A 102 -26.61 -2.41 4.20
N ILE A 103 -25.84 -2.77 3.16
CA ILE A 103 -26.28 -3.76 2.16
C ILE A 103 -26.44 -5.15 2.77
N ARG A 104 -25.54 -5.56 3.68
CA ARG A 104 -25.66 -6.88 4.35
C ARG A 104 -26.88 -6.96 5.25
N GLU A 105 -27.20 -5.89 5.96
CA GLU A 105 -28.39 -5.83 6.84
C GLU A 105 -29.70 -5.87 6.04
N SER A 106 -29.70 -5.41 4.79
CA SER A 106 -30.87 -5.45 3.88
C SER A 106 -31.04 -6.76 3.12
N ARG A 107 -30.04 -7.68 3.16
CA ARG A 107 -30.05 -8.96 2.45
C ARG A 107 -30.51 -10.12 3.33
N ASP A 108 -30.92 -11.21 2.68
CA ASP A 108 -31.10 -12.49 3.38
C ASP A 108 -29.81 -12.87 4.13
N PRO A 109 -29.87 -13.27 5.42
CA PRO A 109 -28.72 -13.70 6.21
C PRO A 109 -27.90 -14.84 5.58
N LYS A 110 -28.49 -15.63 4.70
CA LYS A 110 -27.83 -16.71 3.95
C LYS A 110 -27.12 -16.22 2.68
N ASP A 111 -27.46 -15.05 2.18
CA ASP A 111 -26.82 -14.47 0.99
C ASP A 111 -25.40 -13.99 1.33
N ARG A 112 -24.40 -14.72 0.84
CA ARG A 112 -22.97 -14.41 0.98
C ARG A 112 -22.36 -13.89 -0.32
N SER A 113 -23.19 -13.48 -1.29
CA SER A 113 -22.70 -12.93 -2.55
C SER A 113 -21.85 -11.68 -2.32
N TYR A 114 -20.90 -11.47 -3.21
CA TYR A 114 -20.00 -10.30 -3.17
C TYR A 114 -20.81 -9.00 -3.25
N ILE A 115 -20.45 -8.04 -2.38
CA ILE A 115 -21.02 -6.69 -2.40
C ILE A 115 -20.06 -5.78 -3.14
N LYS A 116 -20.49 -5.33 -4.31
CA LYS A 116 -19.73 -4.35 -5.10
C LYS A 116 -19.93 -2.96 -4.51
N VAL A 117 -18.84 -2.35 -4.04
CA VAL A 117 -18.86 -0.96 -3.58
C VAL A 117 -18.92 -0.03 -4.79
N PRO A 118 -19.80 1.00 -4.80
CA PRO A 118 -19.84 1.98 -5.87
C PRO A 118 -18.53 2.75 -6.00
N ASP A 119 -18.16 3.17 -7.21
CA ASP A 119 -16.87 3.83 -7.49
C ASP A 119 -16.64 5.10 -6.64
N GLY A 120 -17.72 5.80 -6.27
CA GLY A 120 -17.66 6.97 -5.40
C GLY A 120 -17.40 6.66 -3.91
N LEU A 121 -17.44 5.38 -3.51
CA LEU A 121 -17.22 4.94 -2.13
C LEU A 121 -16.08 3.93 -2.00
N LYS A 122 -15.43 3.57 -3.14
CA LYS A 122 -14.33 2.61 -3.14
C LYS A 122 -13.14 3.13 -2.36
N GLU A 123 -12.62 2.28 -1.50
CA GLU A 123 -11.40 2.48 -0.73
C GLU A 123 -10.45 1.30 -1.00
N TYR A 124 -9.16 1.52 -0.81
CA TYR A 124 -8.16 0.54 -1.19
C TYR A 124 -7.10 0.39 -0.11
N LEU A 125 -6.55 -0.82 0.00
CA LEU A 125 -5.39 -1.14 0.81
C LEU A 125 -4.21 -1.45 -0.11
N ALA A 126 -3.19 -0.61 -0.13
CA ALA A 126 -1.94 -0.91 -0.82
C ALA A 126 -1.01 -1.69 0.11
N ILE A 127 -0.29 -2.66 -0.45
CA ILE A 127 0.62 -3.55 0.28
C ILE A 127 1.99 -3.43 -0.35
N TYR A 128 3.01 -3.29 0.50
CA TYR A 128 4.40 -3.19 0.10
C TYR A 128 5.24 -4.19 0.90
N THR A 129 6.28 -4.72 0.27
CA THR A 129 7.36 -5.43 0.98
C THR A 129 8.22 -4.43 1.73
N THR A 130 8.94 -4.92 2.75
CA THR A 130 9.91 -4.14 3.50
C THR A 130 11.27 -4.85 3.47
N GLU A 131 12.30 -4.26 4.04
CA GLU A 131 13.61 -4.91 4.23
C GLU A 131 13.61 -5.93 5.37
N TYR A 132 12.56 -5.94 6.19
CA TYR A 132 12.42 -6.87 7.30
C TYR A 132 11.66 -8.11 6.86
N GLU A 133 12.21 -9.28 7.16
CA GLU A 133 11.57 -10.56 6.87
C GLU A 133 10.18 -10.64 7.52
N ASP A 134 9.24 -11.26 6.81
CA ASP A 134 7.86 -11.46 7.24
C ASP A 134 7.10 -10.18 7.62
N THR A 135 7.66 -9.01 7.29
CA THR A 135 7.08 -7.70 7.61
C THR A 135 6.67 -6.96 6.35
N PHE A 136 5.46 -6.44 6.33
CA PHE A 136 4.87 -5.73 5.19
C PHE A 136 4.31 -4.39 5.63
N LEU A 137 4.40 -3.39 4.77
CA LEU A 137 3.76 -2.10 4.97
C LEU A 137 2.35 -2.13 4.37
N LEU A 138 1.37 -1.73 5.16
CA LEU A 138 0.01 -1.46 4.70
C LEU A 138 -0.21 0.04 4.61
N GLU A 139 -0.67 0.47 3.46
CA GLU A 139 -1.08 1.84 3.22
C GLU A 139 -2.59 1.89 2.93
N PRO A 140 -3.39 2.40 3.87
CA PRO A 140 -4.80 2.63 3.62
C PRO A 140 -5.00 3.86 2.72
N ILE A 141 -5.74 3.67 1.64
CA ILE A 141 -6.12 4.71 0.69
C ILE A 141 -7.63 4.94 0.86
N ALA A 142 -7.98 5.86 1.75
CA ALA A 142 -9.37 6.23 1.98
C ALA A 142 -9.96 7.01 0.78
N GLN A 143 -11.28 7.02 0.68
CA GLN A 143 -11.99 7.69 -0.41
C GLN A 143 -11.62 9.17 -0.54
N ASP A 144 -11.45 9.87 0.56
CA ASP A 144 -11.10 11.30 0.55
C ASP A 144 -9.69 11.53 0.00
N ASP A 145 -8.73 10.67 0.39
CA ASP A 145 -7.36 10.72 -0.14
C ASP A 145 -7.35 10.43 -1.65
N PHE A 146 -8.15 9.47 -2.09
CA PHE A 146 -8.29 9.14 -3.52
C PHE A 146 -8.88 10.31 -4.32
N GLN A 147 -9.90 11.00 -3.79
CA GLN A 147 -10.48 12.18 -4.43
C GLN A 147 -9.51 13.36 -4.47
N VAL A 148 -8.75 13.56 -3.39
CA VAL A 148 -7.68 14.59 -3.36
C VAL A 148 -6.60 14.28 -4.40
N MET A 149 -6.15 13.03 -4.47
CA MET A 149 -5.18 12.60 -5.49
C MET A 149 -5.73 12.77 -6.92
N LYS A 150 -6.98 12.38 -7.14
CA LYS A 150 -7.64 12.51 -8.46
C LYS A 150 -7.73 13.97 -8.89
N LYS A 151 -8.17 14.86 -7.99
CA LYS A 151 -8.21 16.31 -8.24
C LYS A 151 -6.83 16.88 -8.51
N ALA A 152 -5.81 16.48 -7.74
CA ALA A 152 -4.45 16.93 -7.94
C ALA A 152 -3.90 16.51 -9.32
N ILE A 153 -4.17 15.26 -9.76
CA ILE A 153 -3.76 14.76 -11.08
C ILE A 153 -4.52 15.50 -12.20
N GLN A 154 -5.82 15.75 -12.04
CA GLN A 154 -6.60 16.53 -12.98
C GLN A 154 -6.07 17.97 -13.07
N GLY A 155 -5.85 18.65 -11.95
CA GLY A 155 -5.28 19.99 -11.91
C GLY A 155 -3.85 20.06 -12.47
N MET A 156 -3.06 18.98 -12.40
CA MET A 156 -1.76 18.90 -13.07
C MET A 156 -1.92 18.81 -14.59
N ARG A 157 -2.92 18.08 -15.10
CA ARG A 157 -3.21 18.02 -16.56
C ARG A 157 -3.67 19.36 -17.11
N GLU A 158 -4.44 20.11 -16.35
CA GLU A 158 -4.89 21.46 -16.73
C GLU A 158 -3.75 22.49 -16.67
N ARG A 159 -2.82 22.35 -15.71
CA ARG A 159 -1.64 23.22 -15.57
C ARG A 159 -0.50 22.93 -16.55
N THR A 160 -0.42 21.72 -17.09
CA THR A 160 0.59 21.37 -18.13
C THR A 160 0.34 22.13 -19.44
N VAL A 161 -0.80 22.77 -19.59
CA VAL A 161 -1.09 23.63 -20.76
C VAL A 161 -0.67 25.09 -20.52
N GLU A 162 -0.47 25.53 -19.26
CA GLU A 162 -0.25 26.97 -18.96
C GLU A 162 1.05 27.34 -18.20
N ASN A 163 1.82 26.37 -17.68
CA ASN A 163 3.05 26.71 -16.95
C ASN A 163 4.21 25.77 -17.32
N GLU A 164 4.86 26.04 -18.41
CA GLU A 164 6.27 25.72 -18.61
C GLU A 164 7.08 26.61 -17.65
N ILE A 165 7.52 26.07 -16.52
CA ILE A 165 8.50 26.76 -15.69
C ILE A 165 9.84 26.61 -16.40
N GLU A 166 10.24 27.62 -17.17
CA GLU A 166 11.58 27.76 -17.71
C GLU A 166 12.54 28.06 -16.54
N TYR A 167 13.33 27.07 -16.16
CA TYR A 167 14.53 27.32 -15.36
C TYR A 167 15.66 27.70 -16.32
N GLU A 168 16.00 28.96 -16.39
CA GLU A 168 17.25 29.41 -17.01
C GLU A 168 18.40 29.12 -16.04
N MET A 169 19.12 28.05 -16.28
CA MET A 169 20.47 27.88 -15.72
C MET A 169 21.46 28.57 -16.67
N GLU A 170 21.84 29.79 -16.34
CA GLU A 170 22.95 30.44 -17.01
C GLU A 170 24.27 29.92 -16.47
N ASP A 171 24.82 28.90 -17.09
CA ASP A 171 26.25 28.61 -17.00
C ASP A 171 26.94 29.15 -18.24
N LYS A 172 27.62 30.26 -18.08
CA LYS A 172 28.29 30.98 -19.18
C LYS A 172 29.65 30.39 -19.58
N SER A 173 30.10 29.29 -18.97
CA SER A 173 31.44 28.73 -19.15
C SER A 173 31.51 27.42 -19.94
N SER A 174 30.38 26.74 -20.18
CA SER A 174 30.33 25.49 -20.96
C SER A 174 29.23 25.58 -22.00
N GLY A 175 29.57 25.38 -23.28
CA GLY A 175 28.62 25.33 -24.39
C GLY A 175 27.70 24.13 -24.35
N ILE A 176 26.89 24.00 -23.32
CA ILE A 176 25.92 22.92 -23.16
C ILE A 176 24.59 23.42 -23.72
N GLU A 177 24.07 22.72 -24.72
CA GLU A 177 22.74 22.93 -25.26
C GLU A 177 21.66 22.91 -24.16
N LYS A 178 20.74 23.88 -24.15
CA LYS A 178 19.58 23.94 -23.27
C LYS A 178 18.75 22.66 -23.42
N LYS A 179 18.77 21.80 -22.44
CA LYS A 179 17.85 20.67 -22.34
C LYS A 179 16.70 21.04 -21.41
N LEU A 180 15.50 21.13 -21.92
CA LEU A 180 14.26 21.19 -21.15
C LEU A 180 14.09 19.87 -20.39
N GLN A 181 14.31 19.88 -19.09
CA GLN A 181 14.10 18.73 -18.24
C GLN A 181 12.79 18.93 -17.45
N ILE A 182 11.73 18.26 -17.89
CA ILE A 182 10.47 18.23 -17.13
C ILE A 182 10.65 17.27 -15.97
N VAL A 183 10.91 17.81 -14.79
CA VAL A 183 10.96 17.03 -13.55
C VAL A 183 9.52 16.86 -13.04
N LYS A 184 8.96 15.66 -13.21
CA LYS A 184 7.69 15.30 -12.57
C LYS A 184 7.93 15.03 -11.09
N ILE A 185 7.72 16.01 -10.25
CA ILE A 185 7.73 15.85 -8.80
C ILE A 185 6.41 15.15 -8.40
N ARG A 186 6.46 13.89 -8.05
CA ARG A 186 5.37 13.22 -7.34
C ARG A 186 5.34 13.77 -5.91
N LYS A 187 4.36 14.59 -5.57
CA LYS A 187 4.02 14.83 -4.17
C LYS A 187 3.39 13.55 -3.62
N LEU A 188 4.19 12.71 -2.98
CA LEU A 188 3.69 11.61 -2.16
C LEU A 188 2.83 12.20 -1.03
N ASN A 189 1.79 11.48 -0.63
CA ASN A 189 1.03 11.85 0.56
C ASN A 189 2.03 11.96 1.72
N ARG A 190 1.99 13.09 2.45
CA ARG A 190 2.92 13.38 3.54
C ARG A 190 2.97 12.25 4.57
N LYS A 191 1.83 11.60 4.85
CA LYS A 191 1.74 10.43 5.73
C LYS A 191 2.52 9.21 5.23
N ILE A 192 2.59 8.99 3.92
CA ILE A 192 3.38 7.89 3.34
C ILE A 192 4.86 8.14 3.60
N GLY A 193 5.33 9.35 3.31
CA GLY A 193 6.70 9.74 3.57
C GLY A 193 7.06 9.66 5.06
N GLU A 194 6.17 10.07 5.96
CA GLU A 194 6.35 9.96 7.40
C GLU A 194 6.38 8.49 7.86
N ASN A 195 5.49 7.65 7.38
CA ASN A 195 5.48 6.22 7.71
C ASN A 195 6.72 5.49 7.19
N LEU A 196 7.18 5.80 5.98
CA LEU A 196 8.43 5.26 5.45
C LEU A 196 9.62 5.71 6.27
N LYS A 197 9.71 7.00 6.64
CA LYS A 197 10.78 7.52 7.49
C LYS A 197 10.83 6.81 8.86
N LEU A 198 9.67 6.58 9.47
CA LEU A 198 9.55 5.84 10.73
C LEU A 198 9.97 4.38 10.57
N LEU A 199 9.50 3.71 9.51
CA LEU A 199 9.81 2.31 9.23
C LEU A 199 11.32 2.10 9.05
N TYR A 200 11.97 3.00 8.34
CA TYR A 200 13.41 2.92 8.07
C TYR A 200 14.28 3.66 9.10
N GLY A 201 13.71 4.10 10.21
CA GLY A 201 14.45 4.79 11.27
C GLY A 201 15.22 6.02 10.76
N TYR A 202 14.65 6.74 9.79
CA TYR A 202 15.28 7.91 9.13
C TYR A 202 16.63 7.59 8.43
N ARG A 203 16.86 6.34 8.04
CA ARG A 203 18.07 5.92 7.32
C ARG A 203 17.90 6.06 5.81
N CYS A 204 18.96 6.50 5.16
CA CYS A 204 19.01 6.53 3.69
C CYS A 204 19.01 5.10 3.14
N GLN A 205 18.06 4.79 2.24
CA GLN A 205 17.91 3.45 1.63
C GLN A 205 19.09 3.06 0.72
N ILE A 206 19.88 4.05 0.27
CA ILE A 206 21.00 3.82 -0.64
C ILE A 206 22.30 3.57 0.13
N CYS A 207 22.58 4.35 1.19
CA CYS A 207 23.84 4.28 1.93
C CYS A 207 23.71 3.88 3.40
N GLY A 208 22.49 3.68 3.91
CA GLY A 208 22.22 3.29 5.29
C GLY A 208 22.49 4.35 6.37
N GLN A 209 22.97 5.54 5.99
CA GLN A 209 23.28 6.63 6.93
C GLN A 209 22.03 7.38 7.35
N VAL A 210 21.96 7.79 8.63
CA VAL A 210 20.92 8.71 9.13
C VAL A 210 21.28 10.13 8.69
N ILE A 211 20.40 10.76 7.91
CA ILE A 211 20.65 12.07 7.27
C ILE A 211 20.86 13.18 8.28
N GLY A 212 20.55 13.09 9.50
CA GLY A 212 20.79 14.12 10.53
C GLY A 212 22.12 14.02 11.24
N GLU A 213 22.73 12.83 11.36
CA GLU A 213 23.96 12.62 12.14
C GLU A 213 25.17 13.35 11.59
N LYS A 214 25.27 13.46 10.26
CA LYS A 214 26.42 14.09 9.60
C LYS A 214 26.41 15.63 9.67
N TYR A 215 25.24 16.23 9.84
CA TYR A 215 25.04 17.69 9.78
C TYR A 215 24.51 18.29 11.07
N GLY A 216 24.39 17.49 12.16
CA GLY A 216 23.92 17.96 13.47
C GLY A 216 22.46 18.43 13.48
N SER A 217 21.68 18.09 12.49
CA SER A 217 20.25 18.40 12.41
C SER A 217 19.43 17.12 12.22
N HIS A 218 18.35 16.99 12.99
CA HIS A 218 17.38 15.87 12.83
C HIS A 218 16.41 16.08 11.66
N ILE A 219 16.77 16.90 10.69
CA ILE A 219 15.91 17.22 9.55
C ILE A 219 16.18 16.21 8.44
N ALA A 220 15.34 15.18 8.35
CA ALA A 220 15.21 14.38 7.16
C ALA A 220 14.22 15.06 6.22
N GLU A 221 14.66 16.06 5.46
CA GLU A 221 13.93 16.54 4.30
C GLU A 221 14.31 15.66 3.11
N ALA A 222 13.30 14.96 2.59
CA ALA A 222 13.35 14.25 1.32
C ALA A 222 12.51 14.99 0.31
#